data_7efa8a74b5e5ed0d774ec39950365689
#
_entry.id   7efa8a74b5e5ed0d774ec39950365689
#
_cell.length_a   1.000
_cell.length_b   1.000
_cell.length_c   1.000
_cell.angle_alpha   90.00
_cell.angle_beta   90.00
_cell.angle_gamma   90.00
#
_symmetry.space_group_name_H-M   'P 1'
#
loop_
_entity.id
_entity.type
_entity.pdbx_description
1 polymer ?
#
loop_
_entity_poly.entity_id
_entity_poly.type
_entity_poly.pdbx_seq_one_letter_code
_entity_poly.pdbx_strand_id
1 'polypeptide(L)'
;MTVTLEVRDGVGTIRLDRPPMNALDVATQDRLRELAEEASRRDDVRAVVLYGGEKVFAAGADIKEMQAMDHAAMVLRSKALQDSFTAVARIPKPVVAAVTGYALGGGCELALCADFRIAGDNAKLGQPEILLGLIPGAGGTQRLARLVGPAKAKDLIFTGRHVRADEALTMGLVDRVVPAAEVYEQAHAWAAELAKGPALALRAAKEAVDAGLETDIDTGLTIERTWFAGLFATEDRERGMRSFVEEGPGKAKFL
;
A
#
# COMPACT_ATOMS: atom_id res chain seq x y z
N MET A 1 -4.52 -0.95 21.63
CA MET A 1 -3.61 -0.27 20.67
C MET A 1 -4.41 -0.07 19.40
N THR A 2 -4.34 1.11 18.80
CA THR A 2 -5.14 1.46 17.61
C THR A 2 -4.58 0.89 16.31
N VAL A 3 -3.31 0.43 16.30
CA VAL A 3 -2.69 -0.27 15.17
C VAL A 3 -1.79 -1.38 15.70
N THR A 4 -1.89 -2.58 15.12
CA THR A 4 -1.10 -3.76 15.49
C THR A 4 -0.39 -4.36 14.28
N LEU A 5 0.68 -5.13 14.52
CA LEU A 5 1.34 -5.98 13.54
C LEU A 5 1.29 -7.42 14.03
N GLU A 6 0.61 -8.28 13.30
CA GLU A 6 0.52 -9.71 13.56
C GLU A 6 1.14 -10.48 12.40
N VAL A 7 1.88 -11.55 12.68
CA VAL A 7 2.55 -12.35 11.64
C VAL A 7 1.96 -13.74 11.59
N ARG A 8 1.51 -14.16 10.41
CA ARG A 8 1.02 -15.50 10.12
C ARG A 8 1.56 -15.94 8.75
N ASP A 9 2.17 -17.11 8.68
CA ASP A 9 2.66 -17.71 7.43
C ASP A 9 3.59 -16.80 6.60
N GLY A 10 4.46 -16.04 7.26
CA GLY A 10 5.36 -15.09 6.60
C GLY A 10 4.69 -13.78 6.17
N VAL A 11 3.40 -13.60 6.45
CA VAL A 11 2.64 -12.38 6.15
C VAL A 11 2.44 -11.56 7.42
N GLY A 12 2.94 -10.32 7.42
CA GLY A 12 2.69 -9.34 8.46
C GLY A 12 1.40 -8.56 8.17
N THR A 13 0.38 -8.70 9.01
CA THR A 13 -0.84 -7.89 8.91
C THR A 13 -0.72 -6.66 9.78
N ILE A 14 -0.65 -5.48 9.16
CA ILE A 14 -0.80 -4.18 9.84
C ILE A 14 -2.30 -3.89 9.89
N ARG A 15 -2.88 -4.03 11.09
CA ARG A 15 -4.32 -3.88 11.31
C ARG A 15 -4.63 -2.57 12.02
N LEU A 16 -5.53 -1.79 11.44
CA LEU A 16 -6.17 -0.64 12.08
C LEU A 16 -7.33 -1.13 12.94
N ASP A 17 -7.43 -0.63 14.18
CA ASP A 17 -8.52 -0.94 15.10
C ASP A 17 -8.87 0.29 15.95
N ARG A 18 -9.46 1.29 15.30
CA ARG A 18 -9.94 2.54 15.93
C ARG A 18 -11.41 2.79 15.53
N PRO A 19 -12.35 2.03 16.12
CA PRO A 19 -13.76 2.18 15.78
C PRO A 19 -14.29 3.59 16.09
N PRO A 20 -15.36 4.05 15.40
CA PRO A 20 -16.14 3.25 14.45
C PRO A 20 -15.60 3.26 13.03
N MET A 21 -14.74 4.21 12.64
CA MET A 21 -14.39 4.49 11.23
C MET A 21 -12.90 4.41 10.94
N ASN A 22 -12.06 3.98 11.86
CA ASN A 22 -10.60 3.95 11.73
C ASN A 22 -10.04 5.32 11.29
N ALA A 23 -10.54 6.40 11.88
CA ALA A 23 -10.03 7.74 11.62
C ALA A 23 -8.54 7.82 12.00
N LEU A 24 -7.74 8.38 11.11
CA LEU A 24 -6.28 8.43 11.22
C LEU A 24 -5.86 9.70 11.95
N ASP A 25 -5.84 9.67 13.29
CA ASP A 25 -5.26 10.72 14.12
C ASP A 25 -3.72 10.66 14.12
N VAL A 26 -3.08 11.65 14.75
CA VAL A 26 -1.61 11.76 14.81
C VAL A 26 -0.98 10.49 15.40
N ALA A 27 -1.54 9.97 16.49
CA ALA A 27 -1.02 8.78 17.16
C ALA A 27 -1.13 7.52 16.27
N THR A 28 -2.22 7.38 15.52
CA THR A 28 -2.41 6.29 14.54
C THR A 28 -1.40 6.40 13.39
N GLN A 29 -1.17 7.61 12.87
CA GLN A 29 -0.20 7.86 11.79
C GLN A 29 1.23 7.53 12.25
N ASP A 30 1.62 7.98 13.45
CA ASP A 30 2.96 7.70 13.99
C ASP A 30 3.13 6.19 14.26
N ARG A 31 2.09 5.52 14.76
CA ARG A 31 2.14 4.07 14.96
C ARG A 31 2.20 3.28 13.66
N LEU A 32 1.51 3.72 12.61
CA LEU A 32 1.63 3.14 11.26
C LEU A 32 3.07 3.20 10.76
N ARG A 33 3.75 4.33 10.93
CA ARG A 33 5.17 4.49 10.57
C ARG A 33 6.04 3.49 11.31
N GLU A 34 5.93 3.42 12.64
CA GLU A 34 6.71 2.50 13.47
C GLU A 34 6.53 1.04 13.00
N LEU A 35 5.28 0.62 12.76
CA LEU A 35 4.99 -0.74 12.33
C LEU A 35 5.42 -1.04 10.90
N ALA A 36 5.37 -0.05 9.99
CA ALA A 36 5.93 -0.19 8.65
C ALA A 36 7.45 -0.37 8.69
N GLU A 37 8.14 0.38 9.54
CA GLU A 37 9.57 0.23 9.76
C GLU A 37 9.91 -1.10 10.46
N GLU A 38 9.09 -1.54 11.41
CA GLU A 38 9.23 -2.85 12.05
C GLU A 38 9.07 -3.97 11.02
N ALA A 39 7.97 -3.98 10.25
CA ALA A 39 7.72 -4.96 9.20
C ALA A 39 8.84 -5.01 8.15
N SER A 40 9.44 -3.85 7.84
CA SER A 40 10.56 -3.76 6.92
C SER A 40 11.81 -4.51 7.40
N ARG A 41 12.08 -4.49 8.70
CA ARG A 41 13.29 -5.08 9.32
C ARG A 41 13.15 -6.53 9.73
N ARG A 42 11.92 -7.02 9.95
CA ARG A 42 11.67 -8.38 10.44
C ARG A 42 11.89 -9.42 9.36
N ASP A 43 12.72 -10.41 9.61
CA ASP A 43 13.01 -11.50 8.67
C ASP A 43 11.85 -12.50 8.53
N ASP A 44 11.02 -12.65 9.57
CA ASP A 44 9.83 -13.49 9.56
C ASP A 44 8.64 -12.86 8.83
N VAL A 45 8.74 -11.61 8.38
CA VAL A 45 7.78 -10.94 7.50
C VAL A 45 8.33 -10.93 6.08
N ARG A 46 7.63 -11.60 5.16
CA ARG A 46 8.00 -11.73 3.73
C ARG A 46 7.07 -10.91 2.81
N ALA A 47 5.84 -10.68 3.24
CA ALA A 47 4.87 -9.80 2.61
C ALA A 47 4.00 -9.13 3.67
N VAL A 48 3.28 -8.07 3.31
CA VAL A 48 2.47 -7.29 4.25
C VAL A 48 1.04 -7.15 3.73
N VAL A 49 0.07 -7.25 4.65
CA VAL A 49 -1.34 -6.89 4.41
C VAL A 49 -1.68 -5.67 5.25
N LEU A 50 -2.27 -4.64 4.62
CA LEU A 50 -2.91 -3.52 5.32
C LEU A 50 -4.41 -3.84 5.47
N TYR A 51 -4.94 -3.77 6.68
CA TYR A 51 -6.32 -4.16 6.96
C TYR A 51 -6.97 -3.26 8.01
N GLY A 52 -8.19 -2.82 7.77
CA GLY A 52 -8.96 -1.99 8.70
C GLY A 52 -10.04 -2.74 9.49
N GLY A 53 -10.16 -4.05 9.28
CA GLY A 53 -11.23 -4.86 9.85
C GLY A 53 -12.38 -5.10 8.86
N GLU A 54 -13.39 -5.83 9.29
CA GLU A 54 -14.45 -6.35 8.41
C GLU A 54 -15.41 -5.27 7.86
N LYS A 55 -15.56 -4.15 8.58
CA LYS A 55 -16.59 -3.14 8.30
C LYS A 55 -16.08 -1.94 7.51
N VAL A 56 -14.85 -1.52 7.78
CA VAL A 56 -14.27 -0.29 7.24
C VAL A 56 -12.75 -0.41 7.19
N PHE A 57 -12.16 0.01 6.09
CA PHE A 57 -10.71 0.11 5.99
C PHE A 57 -10.21 1.33 6.80
N ALA A 58 -10.51 2.55 6.33
CA ALA A 58 -10.31 3.80 7.05
C ALA A 58 -11.08 4.93 6.36
N ALA A 59 -11.76 5.78 7.12
CA ALA A 59 -12.59 6.84 6.56
C ALA A 59 -11.97 8.25 6.69
N GLY A 60 -10.64 8.34 6.55
CA GLY A 60 -9.92 9.59 6.49
C GLY A 60 -9.23 10.00 7.78
N ALA A 61 -8.73 11.24 7.81
CA ALA A 61 -8.10 11.84 8.98
C ALA A 61 -9.12 12.13 10.10
N ASP A 62 -8.65 12.28 11.33
CA ASP A 62 -9.48 12.76 12.42
C ASP A 62 -9.74 14.26 12.27
N ILE A 63 -10.93 14.60 11.75
CA ILE A 63 -11.31 15.98 11.45
C ILE A 63 -11.39 16.85 12.72
N LYS A 64 -11.74 16.25 13.86
CA LYS A 64 -11.80 16.98 15.13
C LYS A 64 -10.42 17.41 15.60
N GLU A 65 -9.42 16.53 15.44
CA GLU A 65 -8.03 16.85 15.73
C GLU A 65 -7.51 17.91 14.74
N MET A 66 -7.77 17.76 13.45
CA MET A 66 -7.34 18.72 12.41
C MET A 66 -7.97 20.09 12.59
N GLN A 67 -9.22 20.18 13.01
CA GLN A 67 -9.92 21.46 13.23
C GLN A 67 -9.22 22.35 14.26
N ALA A 68 -8.50 21.75 15.20
CA ALA A 68 -7.75 22.47 16.23
C ALA A 68 -6.39 23.00 15.75
N MET A 69 -5.95 22.63 14.53
CA MET A 69 -4.65 23.04 13.98
C MET A 69 -4.79 24.30 13.14
N ASP A 70 -3.92 25.27 13.39
CA ASP A 70 -3.74 26.44 12.53
C ASP A 70 -2.72 26.16 11.41
N HIS A 71 -2.46 27.16 10.56
CA HIS A 71 -1.50 27.06 9.47
C HIS A 71 -0.10 26.68 9.97
N ALA A 72 0.39 27.27 11.06
CA ALA A 72 1.74 27.02 11.58
C ALA A 72 1.87 25.56 12.09
N ALA A 73 0.88 25.09 12.83
CA ALA A 73 0.81 23.70 13.30
C ALA A 73 0.77 22.71 12.11
N MET A 74 -0.03 23.00 11.07
CA MET A 74 -0.13 22.13 9.91
C MET A 74 1.15 22.12 9.08
N VAL A 75 1.87 23.24 8.92
CA VAL A 75 3.18 23.29 8.25
C VAL A 75 4.17 22.34 8.92
N LEU A 76 4.22 22.34 10.25
CA LEU A 76 5.09 21.42 11.01
C LEU A 76 4.64 19.97 10.90
N ARG A 77 3.31 19.72 10.93
CA ARG A 77 2.75 18.35 10.93
C ARG A 77 2.72 17.71 9.56
N SER A 78 2.52 18.45 8.48
CA SER A 78 2.28 17.92 7.13
C SER A 78 3.40 17.00 6.65
N LYS A 79 4.67 17.32 6.96
CA LYS A 79 5.79 16.43 6.61
C LYS A 79 5.71 15.11 7.36
N ALA A 80 5.46 15.10 8.66
CA ALA A 80 5.36 13.88 9.46
C ALA A 80 4.16 13.01 9.02
N LEU A 81 3.04 13.62 8.62
CA LEU A 81 1.91 12.94 7.99
C LEU A 81 2.37 12.20 6.72
N GLN A 82 3.04 12.89 5.80
CA GLN A 82 3.54 12.27 4.55
C GLN A 82 4.61 11.21 4.82
N ASP A 83 5.49 11.42 5.79
CA ASP A 83 6.53 10.46 6.17
C ASP A 83 5.92 9.14 6.68
N SER A 84 4.81 9.21 7.45
CA SER A 84 4.12 8.02 7.95
C SER A 84 3.55 7.15 6.82
N PHE A 85 2.92 7.76 5.83
CA PHE A 85 2.40 7.06 4.65
C PHE A 85 3.53 6.58 3.72
N THR A 86 4.57 7.38 3.57
CA THR A 86 5.73 7.02 2.77
C THR A 86 6.49 5.82 3.37
N ALA A 87 6.55 5.71 4.70
CA ALA A 87 7.12 4.53 5.35
C ALA A 87 6.38 3.24 4.96
N VAL A 88 5.05 3.28 4.86
CA VAL A 88 4.25 2.16 4.38
C VAL A 88 4.55 1.85 2.91
N ALA A 89 4.57 2.87 2.03
CA ALA A 89 4.87 2.69 0.61
C ALA A 89 6.28 2.13 0.35
N ARG A 90 7.24 2.46 1.22
CA ARG A 90 8.63 2.03 1.13
C ARG A 90 8.95 0.73 1.87
N ILE A 91 7.96 -0.01 2.36
CA ILE A 91 8.21 -1.37 2.86
C ILE A 91 8.86 -2.18 1.74
N PRO A 92 10.09 -2.72 1.90
CA PRO A 92 10.84 -3.38 0.81
C PRO A 92 10.36 -4.82 0.57
N LYS A 93 9.05 -5.02 0.68
CA LYS A 93 8.34 -6.31 0.57
C LYS A 93 7.02 -6.06 -0.13
N PRO A 94 6.40 -7.05 -0.77
CA PRO A 94 5.06 -6.89 -1.33
C PRO A 94 4.04 -6.47 -0.27
N VAL A 95 3.23 -5.47 -0.59
CA VAL A 95 2.18 -4.93 0.27
C VAL A 95 0.83 -5.03 -0.43
N VAL A 96 -0.16 -5.64 0.21
CA VAL A 96 -1.53 -5.77 -0.28
C VAL A 96 -2.49 -5.04 0.65
N ALA A 97 -3.27 -4.09 0.14
CA ALA A 97 -4.35 -3.47 0.90
C ALA A 97 -5.63 -4.28 0.79
N ALA A 98 -6.18 -4.69 1.92
CA ALA A 98 -7.45 -5.40 2.06
C ALA A 98 -8.56 -4.39 2.38
N VAL A 99 -9.20 -3.85 1.34
CA VAL A 99 -10.12 -2.71 1.45
C VAL A 99 -11.55 -3.18 1.64
N THR A 100 -12.08 -2.99 2.85
CA THR A 100 -13.47 -3.27 3.21
C THR A 100 -14.24 -1.97 3.43
N GLY A 101 -15.50 -1.90 3.02
CA GLY A 101 -16.37 -0.77 3.26
C GLY A 101 -15.79 0.56 2.75
N TYR A 102 -15.38 1.45 3.64
CA TYR A 102 -14.89 2.77 3.26
C TYR A 102 -13.36 2.86 3.28
N ALA A 103 -12.77 3.37 2.19
CA ALA A 103 -11.41 3.86 2.10
C ALA A 103 -11.46 5.29 1.54
N LEU A 104 -11.58 6.30 2.43
CA LEU A 104 -11.84 7.68 2.04
C LEU A 104 -10.74 8.61 2.54
N GLY A 105 -10.40 9.64 1.77
CA GLY A 105 -9.39 10.62 2.13
C GLY A 105 -8.09 9.95 2.52
N GLY A 106 -7.56 10.24 3.72
CA GLY A 106 -6.38 9.56 4.25
C GLY A 106 -6.45 8.04 4.23
N GLY A 107 -7.65 7.44 4.36
CA GLY A 107 -7.83 5.99 4.20
C GLY A 107 -7.60 5.52 2.77
N CYS A 108 -8.06 6.27 1.77
CA CYS A 108 -7.73 6.00 0.38
C CYS A 108 -6.24 6.22 0.11
N GLU A 109 -5.65 7.28 0.65
CA GLU A 109 -4.22 7.57 0.55
C GLU A 109 -3.36 6.44 1.15
N LEU A 110 -3.80 5.84 2.28
CA LEU A 110 -3.14 4.68 2.87
C LEU A 110 -3.24 3.45 1.95
N ALA A 111 -4.42 3.19 1.37
CA ALA A 111 -4.58 2.09 0.41
C ALA A 111 -3.71 2.27 -0.84
N LEU A 112 -3.49 3.52 -1.28
CA LEU A 112 -2.59 3.87 -2.38
C LEU A 112 -1.09 3.67 -2.05
N CYS A 113 -0.73 3.46 -0.79
CA CYS A 113 0.64 3.11 -0.40
C CYS A 113 0.97 1.63 -0.59
N ALA A 114 -0.03 0.77 -0.80
CA ALA A 114 0.18 -0.64 -1.11
C ALA A 114 0.53 -0.85 -2.59
N ASP A 115 1.23 -1.96 -2.88
CA ASP A 115 1.50 -2.37 -4.26
C ASP A 115 0.22 -2.82 -4.95
N PHE A 116 -0.62 -3.57 -4.23
CA PHE A 116 -1.89 -4.11 -4.71
C PHE A 116 -3.04 -3.79 -3.75
N ARG A 117 -4.26 -3.71 -4.29
CA ARG A 117 -5.51 -3.44 -3.55
C ARG A 117 -6.57 -4.46 -3.93
N ILE A 118 -7.05 -5.23 -2.94
CA ILE A 118 -8.26 -6.05 -3.07
C ILE A 118 -9.38 -5.29 -2.37
N ALA A 119 -10.49 -5.08 -3.07
CA ALA A 119 -11.67 -4.43 -2.52
C ALA A 119 -12.83 -5.41 -2.34
N GLY A 120 -13.58 -5.23 -1.28
CA GLY A 120 -14.90 -5.86 -1.15
C GLY A 120 -15.90 -5.27 -2.16
N ASP A 121 -16.85 -6.06 -2.59
CA ASP A 121 -17.95 -5.64 -3.48
C ASP A 121 -18.78 -4.46 -2.92
N ASN A 122 -18.74 -4.28 -1.60
CA ASN A 122 -19.36 -3.18 -0.87
C ASN A 122 -18.45 -1.95 -0.71
N ALA A 123 -17.20 -2.00 -1.17
CA ALA A 123 -16.20 -0.96 -0.94
C ALA A 123 -16.56 0.35 -1.66
N LYS A 124 -16.20 1.45 -1.01
CA LYS A 124 -16.28 2.82 -1.54
C LYS A 124 -14.95 3.52 -1.29
N LEU A 125 -14.33 3.97 -2.37
CA LEU A 125 -13.05 4.69 -2.34
C LEU A 125 -13.25 6.13 -2.82
N GLY A 126 -12.41 7.06 -2.37
CA GLY A 126 -12.47 8.45 -2.83
C GLY A 126 -11.58 9.40 -2.05
N GLN A 127 -11.48 10.62 -2.58
CA GLN A 127 -10.69 11.71 -2.00
C GLN A 127 -11.61 12.92 -1.75
N PRO A 128 -12.41 12.91 -0.65
CA PRO A 128 -13.45 13.91 -0.42
C PRO A 128 -12.97 15.19 0.27
N GLU A 129 -11.67 15.43 0.38
CA GLU A 129 -11.07 16.54 1.09
C GLU A 129 -11.55 17.91 0.58
N ILE A 130 -11.91 18.00 -0.70
CA ILE A 130 -12.44 19.23 -1.30
C ILE A 130 -13.73 19.72 -0.63
N LEU A 131 -14.53 18.78 -0.08
CA LEU A 131 -15.75 19.12 0.66
C LEU A 131 -15.47 19.82 2.00
N LEU A 132 -14.21 19.78 2.45
CA LEU A 132 -13.71 20.50 3.64
C LEU A 132 -12.91 21.76 3.25
N GLY A 133 -12.84 22.13 1.96
CA GLY A 133 -11.99 23.21 1.48
C GLY A 133 -10.50 22.85 1.46
N LEU A 134 -10.17 21.55 1.41
CA LEU A 134 -8.80 21.04 1.44
C LEU A 134 -8.51 20.19 0.19
N ILE A 135 -7.27 19.76 0.08
CA ILE A 135 -6.83 18.75 -0.89
C ILE A 135 -6.28 17.52 -0.13
N PRO A 136 -6.16 16.33 -0.76
CA PRO A 136 -5.43 15.20 -0.21
C PRO A 136 -4.02 15.62 0.23
N GLY A 137 -3.65 15.31 1.48
CA GLY A 137 -2.42 15.81 2.10
C GLY A 137 -1.35 14.74 2.37
N ALA A 138 -1.72 13.45 2.31
CA ALA A 138 -0.82 12.32 2.59
C ALA A 138 -0.30 11.62 1.33
N GLY A 139 -0.46 12.23 0.16
CA GLY A 139 0.06 11.77 -1.12
C GLY A 139 -1.02 11.42 -2.16
N GLY A 140 -2.31 11.60 -1.85
CA GLY A 140 -3.41 11.26 -2.76
C GLY A 140 -3.34 11.99 -4.10
N THR A 141 -3.00 13.28 -4.12
CA THR A 141 -2.82 14.02 -5.37
C THR A 141 -1.75 13.42 -6.28
N GLN A 142 -0.74 12.77 -5.70
CA GLN A 142 0.40 12.22 -6.42
C GLN A 142 0.22 10.75 -6.77
N ARG A 143 -0.08 9.90 -5.77
CA ARG A 143 -0.22 8.45 -5.97
C ARG A 143 -1.46 8.11 -6.80
N LEU A 144 -2.60 8.76 -6.55
CA LEU A 144 -3.81 8.52 -7.33
C LEU A 144 -3.61 8.88 -8.80
N ALA A 145 -3.02 10.07 -9.09
CA ALA A 145 -2.81 10.51 -10.47
C ALA A 145 -1.84 9.61 -11.25
N ARG A 146 -0.82 9.06 -10.57
CA ARG A 146 0.12 8.11 -11.17
C ARG A 146 -0.52 6.74 -11.44
N LEU A 147 -1.49 6.34 -10.60
CA LEU A 147 -2.14 5.04 -10.72
C LEU A 147 -3.26 5.05 -11.79
N VAL A 148 -4.20 5.99 -11.72
CA VAL A 148 -5.41 5.98 -12.58
C VAL A 148 -5.38 7.00 -13.71
N GLY A 149 -4.29 7.77 -13.79
CA GLY A 149 -4.13 8.89 -14.72
C GLY A 149 -4.74 10.20 -14.20
N PRO A 150 -4.24 11.36 -14.69
CA PRO A 150 -4.54 12.67 -14.10
C PRO A 150 -6.01 13.08 -14.27
N ALA A 151 -6.70 12.68 -15.33
CA ALA A 151 -8.10 13.04 -15.57
C ALA A 151 -9.02 12.40 -14.53
N LYS A 152 -8.91 11.09 -14.32
CA LYS A 152 -9.71 10.35 -13.33
C LYS A 152 -9.38 10.80 -11.90
N ALA A 153 -8.10 11.05 -11.59
CA ALA A 153 -7.70 11.57 -10.28
C ALA A 153 -8.33 12.95 -10.01
N LYS A 154 -8.30 13.86 -10.98
CA LYS A 154 -8.94 15.19 -10.87
C LYS A 154 -10.44 15.09 -10.68
N ASP A 155 -11.12 14.18 -11.40
CA ASP A 155 -12.55 13.96 -11.20
C ASP A 155 -12.85 13.60 -9.74
N LEU A 156 -12.16 12.61 -9.17
CA LEU A 156 -12.36 12.21 -7.78
C LEU A 156 -12.03 13.31 -6.77
N ILE A 157 -10.92 14.02 -6.98
CA ILE A 157 -10.45 15.07 -6.07
C ILE A 157 -11.31 16.33 -6.15
N PHE A 158 -11.70 16.76 -7.36
CA PHE A 158 -12.45 18.00 -7.54
C PHE A 158 -13.92 17.87 -7.14
N THR A 159 -14.50 16.68 -7.31
CA THR A 159 -15.89 16.42 -6.94
C THR A 159 -16.05 15.91 -5.51
N GLY A 160 -15.00 15.29 -4.94
CA GLY A 160 -15.08 14.59 -3.67
C GLY A 160 -16.00 13.36 -3.72
N ARG A 161 -16.41 12.93 -4.92
CA ARG A 161 -17.28 11.77 -5.07
C ARG A 161 -16.58 10.47 -4.67
N HIS A 162 -17.38 9.50 -4.30
CA HIS A 162 -16.91 8.15 -4.02
C HIS A 162 -17.17 7.24 -5.23
N VAL A 163 -16.20 6.36 -5.53
CA VAL A 163 -16.37 5.27 -6.49
C VAL A 163 -16.68 3.97 -5.78
N ARG A 164 -17.55 3.17 -6.37
CA ARG A 164 -17.84 1.80 -5.91
C ARG A 164 -16.75 0.85 -6.42
N ALA A 165 -16.72 -0.36 -5.86
CA ALA A 165 -15.71 -1.37 -6.18
C ALA A 165 -15.62 -1.71 -7.68
N ASP A 166 -16.75 -1.81 -8.38
CA ASP A 166 -16.82 -2.09 -9.82
C ASP A 166 -16.20 -0.97 -10.67
N GLU A 167 -16.52 0.29 -10.35
CA GLU A 167 -15.92 1.45 -11.01
C GLU A 167 -14.43 1.56 -10.67
N ALA A 168 -14.05 1.32 -9.39
CA ALA A 168 -12.66 1.33 -8.94
C ALA A 168 -11.80 0.29 -9.68
N LEU A 169 -12.35 -0.91 -9.93
CA LEU A 169 -11.70 -1.94 -10.74
C LEU A 169 -11.53 -1.49 -12.19
N THR A 170 -12.61 -0.97 -12.79
CA THR A 170 -12.60 -0.51 -14.20
C THR A 170 -11.59 0.62 -14.43
N MET A 171 -11.42 1.52 -13.46
CA MET A 171 -10.47 2.63 -13.61
C MET A 171 -9.01 2.25 -13.23
N GLY A 172 -8.78 1.07 -12.67
CA GLY A 172 -7.47 0.62 -12.19
C GLY A 172 -7.10 1.13 -10.80
N LEU A 173 -8.08 1.60 -10.01
CA LEU A 173 -7.85 2.03 -8.62
C LEU A 173 -7.70 0.84 -7.68
N VAL A 174 -8.34 -0.29 -7.98
CA VAL A 174 -8.16 -1.58 -7.30
C VAL A 174 -7.88 -2.67 -8.31
N ASP A 175 -7.19 -3.73 -7.86
CA ASP A 175 -6.69 -4.81 -8.72
C ASP A 175 -7.65 -6.00 -8.77
N ARG A 176 -8.43 -6.20 -7.69
CA ARG A 176 -9.42 -7.28 -7.57
C ARG A 176 -10.63 -6.80 -6.77
N VAL A 177 -11.79 -7.36 -7.10
CA VAL A 177 -13.02 -7.23 -6.31
C VAL A 177 -13.50 -8.62 -5.93
N VAL A 178 -13.83 -8.81 -4.66
CA VAL A 178 -14.28 -10.08 -4.07
C VAL A 178 -15.45 -9.81 -3.12
N PRO A 179 -16.21 -10.84 -2.70
CA PRO A 179 -17.21 -10.68 -1.65
C PRO A 179 -16.61 -10.02 -0.40
N ALA A 180 -17.31 -9.08 0.21
CA ALA A 180 -16.79 -8.31 1.34
C ALA A 180 -16.27 -9.17 2.51
N ALA A 181 -16.92 -10.32 2.75
CA ALA A 181 -16.53 -11.26 3.80
C ALA A 181 -15.21 -12.00 3.50
N GLU A 182 -14.74 -12.01 2.24
CA GLU A 182 -13.57 -12.75 1.82
C GLU A 182 -12.32 -11.86 1.66
N VAL A 183 -12.45 -10.54 1.75
CA VAL A 183 -11.40 -9.56 1.43
C VAL A 183 -10.09 -9.86 2.16
N TYR A 184 -10.16 -10.08 3.48
CA TYR A 184 -8.95 -10.33 4.26
C TYR A 184 -8.26 -11.63 3.88
N GLU A 185 -9.00 -12.73 3.79
CA GLU A 185 -8.42 -14.04 3.47
C GLU A 185 -7.87 -14.08 2.03
N GLN A 186 -8.51 -13.41 1.08
CA GLN A 186 -8.01 -13.30 -0.29
C GLN A 186 -6.75 -12.42 -0.37
N ALA A 187 -6.69 -11.32 0.39
CA ALA A 187 -5.50 -10.48 0.47
C ALA A 187 -4.33 -11.23 1.13
N HIS A 188 -4.61 -11.94 2.24
CA HIS A 188 -3.63 -12.77 2.93
C HIS A 188 -3.11 -13.89 2.04
N ALA A 189 -3.98 -14.60 1.33
CA ALA A 189 -3.60 -15.67 0.41
C ALA A 189 -2.70 -15.13 -0.73
N TRP A 190 -3.03 -13.97 -1.29
CA TRP A 190 -2.20 -13.34 -2.31
C TRP A 190 -0.83 -12.91 -1.75
N ALA A 191 -0.81 -12.27 -0.59
CA ALA A 191 0.43 -11.90 0.08
C ALA A 191 1.30 -13.14 0.43
N ALA A 192 0.68 -14.23 0.91
CA ALA A 192 1.35 -15.48 1.21
C ALA A 192 1.93 -16.16 -0.04
N GLU A 193 1.27 -16.03 -1.20
CA GLU A 193 1.83 -16.53 -2.46
C GLU A 193 3.06 -15.71 -2.88
N LEU A 194 3.01 -14.39 -2.77
CA LEU A 194 4.16 -13.52 -3.03
C LEU A 194 5.32 -13.78 -2.04
N ALA A 195 5.00 -14.09 -0.79
CA ALA A 195 5.97 -14.40 0.26
C ALA A 195 6.83 -15.64 -0.03
N LYS A 196 6.36 -16.55 -0.89
CA LYS A 196 7.11 -17.74 -1.35
C LYS A 196 8.19 -17.39 -2.38
N GLY A 197 8.13 -16.21 -2.97
CA GLY A 197 9.06 -15.77 -3.99
C GLY A 197 10.45 -15.41 -3.44
N PRO A 198 11.44 -15.20 -4.32
CA PRO A 198 12.81 -14.81 -3.95
C PRO A 198 12.80 -13.38 -3.38
N ALA A 199 13.03 -13.26 -2.06
CA ALA A 199 12.82 -12.01 -1.33
C ALA A 199 13.64 -10.82 -1.87
N LEU A 200 14.92 -11.05 -2.20
CA LEU A 200 15.79 -10.00 -2.73
C LEU A 200 15.38 -9.59 -4.16
N ALA A 201 14.90 -10.52 -4.98
CA ALA A 201 14.42 -10.19 -6.32
C ALA A 201 13.08 -9.44 -6.29
N LEU A 202 12.17 -9.80 -5.39
CA LEU A 202 10.91 -9.06 -5.18
C LEU A 202 11.18 -7.63 -4.71
N ARG A 203 12.10 -7.46 -3.75
CA ARG A 203 12.56 -6.14 -3.30
C ARG A 203 13.15 -5.33 -4.44
N ALA A 204 14.09 -5.92 -5.20
CA ALA A 204 14.75 -5.27 -6.32
C ALA A 204 13.76 -4.84 -7.40
N ALA A 205 12.79 -5.72 -7.74
CA ALA A 205 11.74 -5.40 -8.71
C ALA A 205 10.86 -4.24 -8.24
N LYS A 206 10.40 -4.25 -6.99
CA LYS A 206 9.62 -3.14 -6.40
C LYS A 206 10.40 -1.83 -6.46
N GLU A 207 11.64 -1.83 -5.97
CA GLU A 207 12.47 -0.62 -5.93
C GLU A 207 12.82 -0.11 -7.33
N ALA A 208 13.09 -1.00 -8.30
CA ALA A 208 13.35 -0.60 -9.68
C ALA A 208 12.12 0.02 -10.36
N VAL A 209 10.93 -0.53 -10.12
CA VAL A 209 9.67 0.04 -10.65
C VAL A 209 9.37 1.38 -9.98
N ASP A 210 9.38 1.44 -8.66
CA ASP A 210 9.02 2.65 -7.91
C ASP A 210 9.97 3.80 -8.20
N ALA A 211 11.29 3.56 -8.11
CA ALA A 211 12.30 4.58 -8.39
C ALA A 211 12.37 4.95 -9.88
N GLY A 212 12.13 3.98 -10.77
CA GLY A 212 12.11 4.22 -12.21
C GLY A 212 10.96 5.13 -12.65
N LEU A 213 9.79 5.04 -12.01
CA LEU A 213 8.64 5.92 -12.28
C LEU A 213 8.83 7.35 -11.77
N GLU A 214 9.82 7.60 -10.93
CA GLU A 214 10.13 8.95 -10.40
C GLU A 214 11.23 9.66 -11.21
N THR A 215 11.72 9.05 -12.32
CA THR A 215 12.81 9.58 -13.13
C THR A 215 12.57 9.40 -14.63
N ASP A 216 13.54 9.83 -15.47
CA ASP A 216 13.54 9.55 -16.90
C ASP A 216 13.88 8.07 -17.20
N ILE A 217 13.54 7.61 -18.40
CA ILE A 217 13.70 6.20 -18.80
C ILE A 217 15.15 5.72 -18.73
N ASP A 218 16.12 6.54 -19.10
CA ASP A 218 17.53 6.14 -19.13
C ASP A 218 18.08 5.94 -17.71
N THR A 219 17.70 6.80 -16.79
CA THR A 219 17.99 6.67 -15.36
C THR A 219 17.28 5.44 -14.78
N GLY A 220 16.00 5.23 -15.12
CA GLY A 220 15.23 4.04 -14.71
C GLY A 220 15.90 2.74 -15.17
N LEU A 221 16.32 2.66 -16.43
CA LEU A 221 17.07 1.50 -16.99
C LEU A 221 18.42 1.29 -16.31
N THR A 222 19.06 2.36 -15.82
CA THR A 222 20.31 2.25 -15.06
C THR A 222 20.06 1.66 -13.66
N ILE A 223 18.97 2.04 -13.00
CA ILE A 223 18.54 1.45 -11.72
C ILE A 223 18.23 -0.05 -11.92
N GLU A 224 17.43 -0.40 -12.91
CA GLU A 224 17.08 -1.78 -13.26
C GLU A 224 18.33 -2.63 -13.50
N ARG A 225 19.25 -2.15 -14.36
CA ARG A 225 20.51 -2.85 -14.68
C ARG A 225 21.36 -3.10 -13.44
N THR A 226 21.42 -2.14 -12.53
CA THR A 226 22.19 -2.26 -11.28
C THR A 226 21.61 -3.35 -10.39
N TRP A 227 20.29 -3.35 -10.19
CA TRP A 227 19.61 -4.39 -9.44
C TRP A 227 19.71 -5.75 -10.11
N PHE A 228 19.44 -5.82 -11.42
CA PHE A 228 19.53 -7.07 -12.18
C PHE A 228 20.91 -7.72 -12.05
N ALA A 229 21.98 -6.96 -12.27
CA ALA A 229 23.34 -7.47 -12.11
C ALA A 229 23.65 -7.91 -10.66
N GLY A 230 23.19 -7.13 -9.67
CA GLY A 230 23.39 -7.44 -8.25
C GLY A 230 22.74 -8.76 -7.83
N LEU A 231 21.58 -9.10 -8.39
CA LEU A 231 20.89 -10.36 -8.11
C LEU A 231 21.68 -11.60 -8.54
N PHE A 232 22.63 -11.49 -9.47
CA PHE A 232 23.51 -12.60 -9.85
C PHE A 232 24.43 -13.08 -8.72
N ALA A 233 24.60 -12.29 -7.66
CA ALA A 233 25.34 -12.67 -6.46
C ALA A 233 24.49 -13.42 -5.42
N THR A 234 23.20 -13.68 -5.69
CA THR A 234 22.30 -14.30 -4.73
C THR A 234 22.16 -15.81 -4.90
N GLU A 235 22.00 -16.53 -3.79
CA GLU A 235 21.70 -17.98 -3.83
C GLU A 235 20.36 -18.29 -4.51
N ASP A 236 19.35 -17.42 -4.32
CA ASP A 236 18.05 -17.59 -4.94
C ASP A 236 18.14 -17.59 -6.47
N ARG A 237 19.01 -16.76 -7.07
CA ARG A 237 19.26 -16.80 -8.51
C ARG A 237 19.87 -18.15 -8.94
N GLU A 238 20.87 -18.66 -8.21
CA GLU A 238 21.46 -19.98 -8.53
C GLU A 238 20.45 -21.10 -8.45
N ARG A 239 19.65 -21.10 -7.38
CA ARG A 239 18.58 -22.06 -7.14
C ARG A 239 17.52 -22.01 -8.22
N GLY A 240 17.05 -20.79 -8.55
CA GLY A 240 16.05 -20.57 -9.58
C GLY A 240 16.51 -21.02 -10.97
N MET A 241 17.72 -20.67 -11.39
CA MET A 241 18.26 -21.06 -12.69
C MET A 241 18.51 -22.56 -12.78
N ARG A 242 19.03 -23.18 -11.71
CA ARG A 242 19.25 -24.63 -11.66
C ARG A 242 17.93 -25.37 -11.80
N SER A 243 16.92 -25.04 -10.99
CA SER A 243 15.60 -25.66 -11.06
C SER A 243 14.95 -25.49 -12.43
N PHE A 244 15.09 -24.32 -13.06
CA PHE A 244 14.57 -24.07 -14.39
C PHE A 244 15.19 -25.02 -15.44
N VAL A 245 16.51 -25.22 -15.40
CA VAL A 245 17.23 -26.09 -16.35
C VAL A 245 16.92 -27.57 -16.12
N GLU A 246 16.82 -27.99 -14.87
CA GLU A 246 16.65 -29.40 -14.50
C GLU A 246 15.17 -29.83 -14.48
N GLU A 247 14.25 -28.98 -14.05
CA GLU A 247 12.86 -29.32 -13.75
C GLU A 247 11.83 -28.54 -14.59
N GLY A 248 12.26 -27.46 -15.25
CA GLY A 248 11.39 -26.56 -16.00
C GLY A 248 10.87 -25.36 -15.19
N PRO A 249 10.06 -24.49 -15.81
CA PRO A 249 9.63 -23.22 -15.21
C PRO A 249 8.73 -23.41 -13.97
N GLY A 250 8.88 -22.51 -12.97
CA GLY A 250 7.99 -22.41 -11.82
C GLY A 250 8.14 -23.51 -10.78
N LYS A 251 9.24 -24.27 -10.79
CA LYS A 251 9.51 -25.37 -9.84
C LYS A 251 10.43 -24.96 -8.68
N ALA A 252 11.17 -23.89 -8.82
CA ALA A 252 12.08 -23.41 -7.79
C ALA A 252 11.33 -23.08 -6.50
N LYS A 253 11.93 -23.47 -5.36
CA LYS A 253 11.50 -23.08 -4.01
C LYS A 253 12.55 -22.14 -3.45
N PHE A 254 12.12 -20.96 -3.00
CA PHE A 254 12.98 -19.95 -2.40
C PHE A 254 12.86 -19.97 -0.87
N LEU A 255 13.91 -19.52 -0.16
CA LEU A 255 13.98 -19.51 1.30
C LEU A 255 13.48 -18.20 1.88
#